data_0a4e699dd94a5920ec154541253e3623
#
_entry.id   0a4e699dd94a5920ec154541253e3623
#
_cell.length_a   1.000
_cell.length_b   1.000
_cell.length_c   1.000
_cell.angle_alpha   90.00
_cell.angle_beta   90.00
_cell.angle_gamma   90.00
#
_symmetry.space_group_name_H-M   'P 1'
#
loop_
_entity.id
_entity.type
_entity.pdbx_description
1 polymer ?
#
loop_
_entity_poly.entity_id
_entity_poly.type
_entity_poly.pdbx_seq_one_letter_code
_entity_poly.pdbx_strand_id
1 'polypeptide(L)'
;MDVQKSEITEYLKLSGKVESEYNGIEENDDNEGSEADVPYEVQNIRVTQKMITVFQIEHWISAENGARLNLSPEYQRNLVWDEKRKSALIESLLLRIPIPAFYLDEDSDGNKNVIDGLQRLSAIHSYLNNEFSLTKMQYLSHCENKFFRDLEPKFRARIEDTELAVNILDEKCPQMVKFDVFRRVNTGGLPLNFQEIRNIMAEPKVRTLLHRMAECEEFQCATRFSVKDVRMGAQELCLRYLAILFAYDWNERDFNQYRGLLKMMDQMIINLNMMSEESLERLFQTFRGVMADCHEVLGEYSFCKVGNNKINKALFTSWAVVLTNAEYDMDILKKRVNEIRDLYRKCLSEDVEFYRAITSSTGTRKNILISIEVIRKLWEKCYDKIN
;
A
#
# COMPACT_ATOMS: atom_id res chain seq x y z
N MET A 1 12.80 -25.97 -8.06
CA MET A 1 12.88 -24.60 -7.53
C MET A 1 12.61 -23.53 -8.59
N ASP A 2 12.96 -23.75 -9.86
CA ASP A 2 12.76 -22.73 -10.91
C ASP A 2 11.32 -22.64 -11.46
N VAL A 3 10.56 -23.74 -11.44
CA VAL A 3 9.16 -23.75 -11.91
C VAL A 3 8.25 -22.92 -10.99
N GLN A 4 8.42 -23.02 -9.67
CA GLN A 4 7.64 -22.21 -8.72
C GLN A 4 7.94 -20.70 -8.80
N LYS A 5 9.20 -20.33 -9.11
CA LYS A 5 9.55 -18.92 -9.32
C LYS A 5 8.90 -18.36 -10.59
N SER A 6 8.80 -19.16 -11.65
CA SER A 6 8.17 -18.72 -12.90
C SER A 6 6.66 -18.53 -12.75
N GLU A 7 5.98 -19.44 -12.05
CA GLU A 7 4.53 -19.34 -11.78
C GLU A 7 4.18 -18.15 -10.88
N ILE A 8 4.99 -17.86 -9.85
CA ILE A 8 4.81 -16.70 -8.98
C ILE A 8 5.04 -15.40 -9.78
N THR A 9 6.05 -15.38 -10.66
CA THR A 9 6.33 -14.19 -11.48
C THR A 9 5.25 -13.95 -12.52
N GLU A 10 4.70 -15.02 -13.12
CA GLU A 10 3.58 -14.93 -14.07
C GLU A 10 2.28 -14.53 -13.38
N TYR A 11 2.03 -15.05 -12.17
CA TYR A 11 0.88 -14.67 -11.35
C TYR A 11 0.96 -13.21 -10.89
N LEU A 12 2.13 -12.72 -10.49
CA LEU A 12 2.35 -11.31 -10.15
C LEU A 12 2.14 -10.39 -11.36
N LYS A 13 2.58 -10.80 -12.54
CA LYS A 13 2.31 -10.07 -13.80
C LYS A 13 0.83 -10.08 -14.17
N LEU A 14 0.13 -11.19 -13.96
CA LEU A 14 -1.31 -11.29 -14.19
C LEU A 14 -2.12 -10.48 -13.18
N SER A 15 -1.75 -10.50 -11.90
CA SER A 15 -2.41 -9.69 -10.87
C SER A 15 -2.22 -8.20 -11.11
N GLY A 16 -1.03 -7.77 -11.51
CA GLY A 16 -0.76 -6.38 -11.89
C GLY A 16 -1.57 -5.95 -13.12
N LYS A 17 -1.65 -6.80 -14.17
CA LYS A 17 -2.50 -6.52 -15.35
C LYS A 17 -3.97 -6.37 -14.99
N VAL A 18 -4.48 -7.25 -14.11
CA VAL A 18 -5.87 -7.17 -13.64
C VAL A 18 -6.08 -5.88 -12.84
N GLU A 19 -5.11 -5.47 -12.00
CA GLU A 19 -5.21 -4.21 -11.25
C GLU A 19 -5.26 -2.99 -12.15
N SER A 20 -4.40 -2.90 -13.17
CA SER A 20 -4.36 -1.76 -14.08
C SER A 20 -5.58 -1.68 -14.99
N GLU A 21 -6.19 -2.82 -15.33
CA GLU A 21 -7.43 -2.85 -16.10
C GLU A 21 -8.64 -2.36 -15.28
N TYR A 22 -8.66 -2.63 -13.97
CA TYR A 22 -9.78 -2.29 -13.10
C TYR A 22 -9.66 -0.93 -12.40
N ASN A 23 -8.45 -0.46 -12.12
CA ASN A 23 -8.25 0.76 -11.33
C ASN A 23 -8.07 2.04 -12.16
N GLY A 24 -7.99 1.95 -13.48
CA GLY A 24 -7.84 3.11 -14.36
C GLY A 24 -6.44 3.77 -14.36
N ILE A 25 -5.45 3.13 -13.72
CA ILE A 25 -4.07 3.59 -13.64
C ILE A 25 -3.19 2.75 -14.57
N GLU A 26 -2.20 3.36 -15.23
CA GLU A 26 -1.22 2.63 -16.04
C GLU A 26 -0.30 1.77 -15.15
N GLU A 27 0.00 0.56 -15.62
CA GLU A 27 1.15 -0.20 -15.10
C GLU A 27 2.42 0.51 -15.53
N ASN A 28 3.16 1.01 -14.58
CA ASN A 28 4.49 1.53 -14.81
C ASN A 28 5.52 0.53 -14.28
N ASP A 29 6.60 0.37 -15.03
CA ASP A 29 7.78 -0.31 -14.52
C ASP A 29 8.50 0.64 -13.54
N ASP A 30 8.07 0.56 -12.27
CA ASP A 30 8.72 1.28 -11.16
C ASP A 30 10.00 0.56 -10.70
N ASN A 31 10.55 -0.37 -11.51
CA ASN A 31 11.79 -1.07 -11.21
C ASN A 31 12.91 -0.07 -11.02
N GLU A 32 13.21 0.17 -9.78
CA GLU A 32 14.40 0.88 -9.34
C GLU A 32 15.57 -0.06 -9.51
N GLY A 33 16.57 0.36 -10.30
CA GLY A 33 17.88 -0.29 -10.25
C GLY A 33 18.31 -0.30 -8.78
N SER A 34 18.64 -1.47 -8.27
CA SER A 34 18.98 -1.70 -6.87
C SER A 34 20.26 -0.95 -6.49
N GLU A 35 20.15 0.31 -6.06
CA GLU A 35 21.15 0.87 -5.18
C GLU A 35 20.83 0.36 -3.78
N ALA A 36 21.63 -0.62 -3.35
CA ALA A 36 21.47 -1.31 -2.08
C ALA A 36 22.03 -0.46 -0.93
N ASP A 37 21.41 0.68 -0.68
CA ASP A 37 21.67 1.40 0.56
C ASP A 37 20.66 0.90 1.61
N VAL A 38 21.17 0.15 2.59
CA VAL A 38 20.34 -0.34 3.71
C VAL A 38 20.11 0.85 4.64
N PRO A 39 18.86 1.37 4.74
CA PRO A 39 18.58 2.63 5.44
C PRO A 39 18.61 2.50 6.97
N TYR A 40 19.05 1.37 7.51
CA TYR A 40 19.12 1.09 8.94
C TYR A 40 20.31 0.17 9.24
N GLU A 41 20.84 0.30 10.46
CA GLU A 41 21.87 -0.62 10.95
C GLU A 41 21.25 -2.00 11.23
N VAL A 42 21.83 -3.03 10.63
CA VAL A 42 21.36 -4.44 10.78
C VAL A 42 21.30 -4.87 12.25
N GLN A 43 22.13 -4.27 13.11
CA GLN A 43 22.16 -4.50 14.57
C GLN A 43 20.88 -4.06 15.29
N ASN A 44 20.06 -3.22 14.66
CA ASN A 44 18.80 -2.72 15.23
C ASN A 44 17.59 -3.62 14.88
N ILE A 45 17.82 -4.70 14.14
CA ILE A 45 16.75 -5.68 13.85
C ILE A 45 16.50 -6.51 15.11
N ARG A 46 15.34 -6.33 15.73
CA ARG A 46 14.92 -7.05 16.92
C ARG A 46 13.67 -7.88 16.65
N VAL A 47 13.90 -9.16 16.38
CA VAL A 47 12.83 -10.15 16.21
C VAL A 47 12.99 -11.21 17.28
N THR A 48 11.98 -11.39 18.10
CA THR A 48 11.93 -12.44 19.11
C THR A 48 11.03 -13.56 18.68
N GLN A 49 11.58 -14.77 18.51
CA GLN A 49 10.78 -15.96 18.25
C GLN A 49 10.30 -16.60 19.55
N LYS A 50 9.02 -16.88 19.63
CA LYS A 50 8.38 -17.55 20.78
C LYS A 50 7.50 -18.70 20.27
N MET A 51 7.42 -19.77 21.06
CA MET A 51 6.39 -20.81 20.92
C MET A 51 5.23 -20.44 21.83
N ILE A 52 4.05 -20.25 21.28
CA ILE A 52 2.88 -19.73 22.00
C ILE A 52 1.70 -20.66 21.69
N THR A 53 1.00 -21.14 22.72
CA THR A 53 -0.16 -22.01 22.51
C THR A 53 -1.33 -21.25 21.87
N VAL A 54 -2.17 -21.99 21.14
CA VAL A 54 -3.43 -21.46 20.59
C VAL A 54 -4.27 -20.85 21.71
N PHE A 55 -4.35 -21.49 22.89
CA PHE A 55 -5.04 -20.97 24.06
C PHE A 55 -4.54 -19.60 24.48
N GLN A 56 -3.22 -19.40 24.53
CA GLN A 56 -2.63 -18.11 24.90
C GLN A 56 -2.88 -17.03 23.84
N ILE A 57 -2.87 -17.38 22.55
CA ILE A 57 -3.21 -16.45 21.47
C ILE A 57 -4.67 -16.03 21.56
N GLU A 58 -5.57 -16.98 21.79
CA GLU A 58 -6.99 -16.70 21.99
C GLU A 58 -7.21 -15.74 23.17
N HIS A 59 -6.47 -15.93 24.25
CA HIS A 59 -6.50 -15.02 25.40
C HIS A 59 -6.03 -13.59 25.04
N TRP A 60 -5.11 -13.42 24.09
CA TRP A 60 -4.69 -12.11 23.63
C TRP A 60 -5.74 -11.45 22.71
N ILE A 61 -6.55 -12.23 22.02
CA ILE A 61 -7.62 -11.72 21.14
C ILE A 61 -8.85 -11.31 21.96
N SER A 62 -9.11 -12.01 23.05
CA SER A 62 -10.32 -11.83 23.88
C SER A 62 -10.42 -10.45 24.50
N ALA A 63 -11.54 -9.76 24.25
CA ALA A 63 -11.82 -8.43 24.79
C ALA A 63 -12.00 -8.38 26.32
N GLU A 64 -12.36 -9.51 26.94
CA GLU A 64 -12.60 -9.60 28.40
C GLU A 64 -11.34 -9.31 29.21
N ASN A 65 -10.15 -9.47 28.61
CA ASN A 65 -8.84 -9.28 29.25
C ASN A 65 -8.07 -8.06 28.72
N GLY A 66 -8.76 -7.14 28.03
CA GLY A 66 -8.10 -6.06 27.30
C GLY A 66 -7.37 -6.63 26.08
N ALA A 67 -8.06 -6.72 24.96
CA ALA A 67 -7.52 -7.30 23.73
C ALA A 67 -6.12 -6.73 23.41
N ARG A 68 -5.11 -7.60 23.41
CA ARG A 68 -3.72 -7.27 23.12
C ARG A 68 -3.31 -7.66 21.71
N LEU A 69 -4.13 -8.44 21.01
CA LEU A 69 -3.92 -8.84 19.63
C LEU A 69 -5.14 -8.45 18.81
N ASN A 70 -4.96 -7.51 17.92
CA ASN A 70 -6.02 -7.01 17.06
C ASN A 70 -6.10 -7.86 15.78
N LEU A 71 -7.24 -8.53 15.57
CA LEU A 71 -7.61 -9.22 14.33
C LEU A 71 -8.49 -8.34 13.43
N SER A 72 -8.53 -7.01 13.67
CA SER A 72 -9.48 -6.11 13.00
C SER A 72 -9.36 -6.19 11.48
N PRO A 73 -10.48 -6.42 10.78
CA PRO A 73 -10.53 -6.50 9.32
C PRO A 73 -10.34 -5.15 8.62
N GLU A 74 -10.20 -4.04 9.36
CA GLU A 74 -10.07 -2.68 8.78
C GLU A 74 -8.85 -2.52 7.86
N TYR A 75 -7.83 -3.38 7.99
CA TYR A 75 -6.58 -3.29 7.22
C TYR A 75 -6.47 -4.31 6.10
N GLN A 76 -7.30 -5.35 6.13
CA GLN A 76 -7.20 -6.42 5.16
C GLN A 76 -8.51 -6.58 4.43
N ARG A 77 -8.39 -6.71 3.11
CA ARG A 77 -9.49 -7.04 2.22
C ARG A 77 -10.34 -8.17 2.74
N ASN A 78 -11.62 -8.15 2.31
CA ASN A 78 -12.62 -9.21 2.38
C ASN A 78 -12.21 -10.53 1.66
N LEU A 79 -10.93 -10.88 1.61
CA LEU A 79 -10.46 -12.21 1.20
C LEU A 79 -10.52 -13.13 2.40
N VAL A 80 -11.72 -13.36 2.88
CA VAL A 80 -11.97 -14.39 3.89
C VAL A 80 -11.75 -15.75 3.23
N TRP A 81 -10.90 -16.58 3.86
CA TRP A 81 -10.76 -17.97 3.44
C TRP A 81 -12.12 -18.65 3.38
N ASP A 82 -12.35 -19.45 2.34
CA ASP A 82 -13.50 -20.32 2.26
C ASP A 82 -13.46 -21.37 3.40
N GLU A 83 -14.60 -21.94 3.70
CA GLU A 83 -14.72 -22.95 4.78
C GLU A 83 -13.80 -24.15 4.56
N LYS A 84 -13.54 -24.52 3.31
CA LYS A 84 -12.62 -25.60 2.96
C LYS A 84 -11.19 -25.32 3.45
N ARG A 85 -10.68 -24.10 3.19
CA ARG A 85 -9.33 -23.70 3.62
C ARG A 85 -9.25 -23.57 5.14
N LYS A 86 -10.27 -22.99 5.77
CA LYS A 86 -10.38 -22.92 7.24
C LYS A 86 -10.35 -24.33 7.85
N SER A 87 -11.15 -25.26 7.33
CA SER A 87 -11.22 -26.64 7.81
C SER A 87 -9.89 -27.38 7.63
N ALA A 88 -9.21 -27.22 6.50
CA ALA A 88 -7.89 -27.81 6.26
C ALA A 88 -6.83 -27.31 7.24
N LEU A 89 -6.88 -26.02 7.65
CA LEU A 89 -6.00 -25.51 8.71
C LEU A 89 -6.29 -26.18 10.04
N ILE A 90 -7.56 -26.29 10.46
CA ILE A 90 -7.94 -26.94 11.71
C ILE A 90 -7.56 -28.43 11.68
N GLU A 91 -7.72 -29.09 10.54
CA GLU A 91 -7.27 -30.49 10.36
C GLU A 91 -5.75 -30.61 10.56
N SER A 92 -4.97 -29.64 10.06
CA SER A 92 -3.53 -29.63 10.29
C SER A 92 -3.17 -29.52 11.77
N LEU A 93 -3.87 -28.69 12.55
CA LEU A 93 -3.69 -28.61 14.01
C LEU A 93 -4.05 -29.94 14.68
N LEU A 94 -5.19 -30.55 14.31
CA LEU A 94 -5.64 -31.87 14.84
C LEU A 94 -4.64 -32.98 14.52
N LEU A 95 -3.99 -32.92 13.36
CA LEU A 95 -2.96 -33.88 12.94
C LEU A 95 -1.55 -33.55 13.48
N ARG A 96 -1.38 -32.41 14.16
CA ARG A 96 -0.08 -31.89 14.61
C ARG A 96 0.90 -31.65 13.47
N ILE A 97 0.38 -31.26 12.29
CA ILE A 97 1.20 -30.84 11.15
C ILE A 97 1.66 -29.42 11.41
N PRO A 98 2.98 -29.12 11.35
CA PRO A 98 3.48 -27.78 11.54
C PRO A 98 2.88 -26.81 10.51
N ILE A 99 2.40 -25.66 10.98
CA ILE A 99 1.93 -24.58 10.13
C ILE A 99 2.98 -23.47 10.06
N PRO A 100 3.00 -22.65 9.00
CA PRO A 100 3.96 -21.56 8.86
C PRO A 100 3.91 -20.61 10.06
N ALA A 101 5.05 -20.07 10.44
CA ALA A 101 5.18 -19.12 11.54
C ALA A 101 4.28 -17.89 11.35
N PHE A 102 3.88 -17.28 12.46
CA PHE A 102 3.17 -16.01 12.51
C PHE A 102 4.15 -14.88 12.73
N TYR A 103 3.82 -13.69 12.26
CA TYR A 103 4.60 -12.49 12.47
C TYR A 103 3.70 -11.39 13.05
N LEU A 104 4.13 -10.84 14.18
CA LEU A 104 3.41 -9.80 14.90
C LEU A 104 4.32 -8.58 15.09
N ASP A 105 3.74 -7.39 15.08
CA ASP A 105 4.36 -6.15 15.48
C ASP A 105 3.85 -5.75 16.87
N GLU A 106 4.75 -5.46 17.79
CA GLU A 106 4.41 -5.01 19.14
C GLU A 106 4.63 -3.50 19.27
N ASP A 107 3.59 -2.79 19.74
CA ASP A 107 3.67 -1.35 20.04
C ASP A 107 4.20 -1.08 21.45
N SER A 108 4.35 0.22 21.80
CA SER A 108 4.83 0.68 23.11
C SER A 108 3.94 0.26 24.27
N ASP A 109 2.67 -0.01 24.03
CA ASP A 109 1.69 -0.39 25.04
C ASP A 109 1.59 -1.93 25.19
N GLY A 110 2.38 -2.67 24.38
CA GLY A 110 2.40 -4.13 24.34
C GLY A 110 1.28 -4.75 23.53
N ASN A 111 0.51 -3.94 22.78
CA ASN A 111 -0.47 -4.46 21.83
C ASN A 111 0.23 -5.00 20.59
N LYS A 112 -0.39 -5.98 19.98
CA LYS A 112 0.17 -6.69 18.83
C LYS A 112 -0.73 -6.55 17.61
N ASN A 113 -0.09 -6.21 16.48
CA ASN A 113 -0.73 -6.17 15.18
C ASN A 113 -0.21 -7.33 14.32
N VAL A 114 -1.09 -7.98 13.59
CA VAL A 114 -0.71 -9.12 12.77
C VAL A 114 -0.04 -8.63 11.48
N ILE A 115 1.22 -9.03 11.28
CA ILE A 115 1.98 -8.81 10.06
C ILE A 115 1.66 -9.89 9.03
N ASP A 116 1.81 -11.16 9.42
CA ASP A 116 1.46 -12.33 8.61
C ASP A 116 0.75 -13.39 9.45
N GLY A 117 -0.20 -14.05 8.82
CA GLY A 117 -1.00 -15.10 9.42
C GLY A 117 -2.39 -14.67 9.88
N LEU A 118 -2.87 -13.46 9.54
CA LEU A 118 -4.20 -12.98 9.96
C LEU A 118 -5.30 -13.95 9.58
N GLN A 119 -5.35 -14.43 8.32
CA GLN A 119 -6.38 -15.39 7.89
C GLN A 119 -6.33 -16.71 8.70
N ARG A 120 -5.13 -17.15 9.06
CA ARG A 120 -4.91 -18.35 9.89
C ARG A 120 -5.38 -18.11 11.33
N LEU A 121 -5.01 -16.98 11.93
CA LEU A 121 -5.47 -16.61 13.29
C LEU A 121 -6.98 -16.41 13.32
N SER A 122 -7.55 -15.71 12.33
CA SER A 122 -9.00 -15.52 12.23
C SER A 122 -9.75 -16.85 12.06
N ALA A 123 -9.22 -17.80 11.28
CA ALA A 123 -9.83 -19.12 11.12
C ALA A 123 -9.79 -19.93 12.42
N ILE A 124 -8.68 -19.87 13.16
CA ILE A 124 -8.55 -20.54 14.47
C ILE A 124 -9.55 -19.90 15.46
N HIS A 125 -9.56 -18.59 15.58
CA HIS A 125 -10.47 -17.83 16.44
C HIS A 125 -11.94 -18.14 16.14
N SER A 126 -12.35 -18.03 14.87
CA SER A 126 -13.72 -18.35 14.44
C SER A 126 -14.11 -19.79 14.76
N TYR A 127 -13.19 -20.74 14.64
CA TYR A 127 -13.49 -22.13 14.97
C TYR A 127 -13.66 -22.34 16.47
N LEU A 128 -12.77 -21.80 17.30
CA LEU A 128 -12.87 -21.87 18.76
C LEU A 128 -14.18 -21.24 19.26
N ASN A 129 -14.64 -20.19 18.60
CA ASN A 129 -15.92 -19.53 18.91
C ASN A 129 -17.15 -20.19 18.26
N ASN A 130 -16.98 -21.37 17.64
CA ASN A 130 -18.07 -22.13 17.02
C ASN A 130 -18.82 -21.38 15.90
N GLU A 131 -18.12 -20.58 15.10
CA GLU A 131 -18.71 -19.81 14.00
C GLU A 131 -18.86 -20.65 12.73
N PHE A 132 -18.09 -21.74 12.57
CA PHE A 132 -18.22 -22.67 11.46
C PHE A 132 -17.96 -24.11 11.88
N SER A 133 -18.47 -25.08 11.10
CA SER A 133 -18.20 -26.50 11.25
C SER A 133 -17.15 -26.97 10.25
N LEU A 134 -16.43 -28.05 10.57
CA LEU A 134 -15.43 -28.63 9.69
C LEU A 134 -16.08 -29.26 8.45
N THR A 135 -15.54 -28.95 7.27
CA THR A 135 -16.03 -29.44 5.99
C THR A 135 -14.91 -29.97 5.13
N LYS A 136 -15.20 -30.96 4.28
CA LYS A 136 -14.24 -31.54 3.33
C LYS A 136 -12.93 -32.01 4.00
N MET A 137 -13.07 -32.67 5.16
CA MET A 137 -11.95 -33.24 5.88
C MET A 137 -11.26 -34.33 5.06
N GLN A 138 -9.93 -34.25 4.96
CA GLN A 138 -9.18 -35.19 4.12
C GLN A 138 -8.81 -36.47 4.88
N TYR A 139 -8.44 -36.35 6.14
CA TYR A 139 -7.95 -37.46 6.97
C TYR A 139 -8.86 -37.79 8.16
N LEU A 140 -9.51 -36.78 8.74
CA LEU A 140 -10.30 -36.91 9.96
C LEU A 140 -11.81 -36.85 9.65
N SER A 141 -12.31 -37.76 8.81
CA SER A 141 -13.72 -37.77 8.37
C SER A 141 -14.72 -37.86 9.56
N HIS A 142 -14.32 -38.43 10.69
CA HIS A 142 -15.13 -38.48 11.91
C HIS A 142 -15.29 -37.12 12.61
N CYS A 143 -14.51 -36.10 12.19
CA CYS A 143 -14.66 -34.72 12.63
C CYS A 143 -15.48 -33.87 11.64
N GLU A 144 -15.91 -34.42 10.49
CA GLU A 144 -16.75 -33.75 9.50
C GLU A 144 -18.02 -33.19 10.14
N ASN A 145 -18.44 -31.99 9.76
CA ASN A 145 -19.61 -31.27 10.27
C ASN A 145 -19.61 -30.94 11.77
N LYS A 146 -18.48 -31.09 12.47
CA LYS A 146 -18.38 -30.76 13.89
C LYS A 146 -17.91 -29.32 14.09
N PHE A 147 -18.60 -28.63 14.98
CA PHE A 147 -18.11 -27.39 15.60
C PHE A 147 -17.06 -27.74 16.68
N PHE A 148 -16.31 -26.77 17.17
CA PHE A 148 -15.31 -26.96 18.20
C PHE A 148 -15.92 -27.61 19.47
N ARG A 149 -17.10 -27.16 19.91
CA ARG A 149 -17.83 -27.70 21.04
C ARG A 149 -18.21 -29.17 20.90
N ASP A 150 -18.38 -29.64 19.64
CA ASP A 150 -18.83 -31.01 19.33
C ASP A 150 -17.67 -32.01 19.21
N LEU A 151 -16.43 -31.51 19.27
CA LEU A 151 -15.24 -32.34 19.25
C LEU A 151 -15.08 -33.09 20.59
N GLU A 152 -14.54 -34.31 20.53
CA GLU A 152 -14.12 -35.03 21.71
C GLU A 152 -13.09 -34.21 22.53
N PRO A 153 -13.10 -34.31 23.89
CA PRO A 153 -12.21 -33.50 24.74
C PRO A 153 -10.72 -33.57 24.33
N LYS A 154 -10.27 -34.77 23.92
CA LYS A 154 -8.88 -34.96 23.45
C LYS A 154 -8.51 -34.12 22.21
N PHE A 155 -9.46 -33.89 21.31
CA PHE A 155 -9.24 -33.10 20.10
C PHE A 155 -9.32 -31.58 20.41
N ARG A 156 -10.21 -31.20 21.32
CA ARG A 156 -10.25 -29.78 21.80
C ARG A 156 -8.94 -29.42 22.49
N ALA A 157 -8.50 -30.20 23.47
CA ALA A 157 -7.22 -30.01 24.15
C ALA A 157 -6.05 -29.98 23.14
N ARG A 158 -6.07 -30.85 22.11
CA ARG A 158 -5.02 -30.85 21.09
C ARG A 158 -4.92 -29.54 20.31
N ILE A 159 -6.06 -28.90 19.96
CA ILE A 159 -6.06 -27.61 19.30
C ILE A 159 -5.55 -26.54 20.28
N GLU A 160 -6.09 -26.48 21.50
CA GLU A 160 -5.74 -25.47 22.51
C GLU A 160 -4.26 -25.51 22.90
N ASP A 161 -3.69 -26.72 23.05
CA ASP A 161 -2.30 -26.96 23.44
C ASP A 161 -1.31 -26.85 22.26
N THR A 162 -1.80 -26.70 21.01
CA THR A 162 -0.90 -26.59 19.87
C THR A 162 -0.02 -25.33 20.00
N GLU A 163 1.29 -25.54 19.99
CA GLU A 163 2.26 -24.45 19.97
C GLU A 163 2.44 -23.89 18.55
N LEU A 164 2.28 -22.60 18.43
CA LEU A 164 2.48 -21.83 17.21
C LEU A 164 3.81 -21.08 17.29
N ALA A 165 4.60 -21.18 16.23
CA ALA A 165 5.81 -20.36 16.10
C ALA A 165 5.42 -18.91 15.80
N VAL A 166 5.75 -17.99 16.67
CA VAL A 166 5.42 -16.57 16.56
C VAL A 166 6.69 -15.73 16.61
N ASN A 167 6.93 -14.96 15.57
CA ASN A 167 7.99 -13.97 15.51
C ASN A 167 7.41 -12.60 15.84
N ILE A 168 7.90 -11.98 16.91
CA ILE A 168 7.44 -10.68 17.37
C ILE A 168 8.51 -9.64 17.06
N LEU A 169 8.15 -8.62 16.29
CA LEU A 169 8.96 -7.43 16.07
C LEU A 169 8.73 -6.49 17.28
N ASP A 170 9.79 -6.18 17.95
CA ASP A 170 9.82 -5.33 19.15
C ASP A 170 9.48 -3.87 18.78
N GLU A 171 8.92 -3.10 19.73
CA GLU A 171 8.63 -1.67 19.58
C GLU A 171 9.82 -0.84 19.09
N LYS A 172 11.05 -1.23 19.55
CA LYS A 172 12.32 -0.56 19.21
C LYS A 172 12.84 -0.92 17.82
N CYS A 173 12.18 -1.86 17.12
CA CYS A 173 12.54 -2.20 15.77
C CYS A 173 12.25 -1.01 14.83
N PRO A 174 13.23 -0.52 14.06
CA PRO A 174 13.01 0.60 13.14
C PRO A 174 11.84 0.33 12.20
N GLN A 175 10.98 1.32 11.96
CA GLN A 175 9.80 1.19 11.11
C GLN A 175 10.15 0.69 9.70
N MET A 176 11.29 1.13 9.13
CA MET A 176 11.75 0.65 7.81
C MET A 176 12.04 -0.85 7.81
N VAL A 177 12.55 -1.41 8.91
CA VAL A 177 12.76 -2.87 9.06
C VAL A 177 11.42 -3.59 9.05
N LYS A 178 10.41 -3.03 9.73
CA LYS A 178 9.06 -3.58 9.77
C LYS A 178 8.50 -3.69 8.34
N PHE A 179 8.62 -2.65 7.50
CA PHE A 179 8.24 -2.70 6.08
C PHE A 179 8.96 -3.82 5.32
N ASP A 180 10.27 -3.97 5.52
CA ASP A 180 11.05 -5.00 4.82
C ASP A 180 10.66 -6.42 5.25
N VAL A 181 10.38 -6.63 6.54
CA VAL A 181 9.87 -7.92 7.05
C VAL A 181 8.51 -8.22 6.43
N PHE A 182 7.59 -7.26 6.42
CA PHE A 182 6.28 -7.41 5.79
C PHE A 182 6.39 -7.86 4.32
N ARG A 183 7.26 -7.22 3.55
CA ARG A 183 7.47 -7.57 2.13
C ARG A 183 7.98 -8.98 1.92
N ARG A 184 8.87 -9.45 2.81
CA ARG A 184 9.53 -10.76 2.67
C ARG A 184 8.67 -11.92 3.16
N VAL A 185 7.86 -11.69 4.18
CA VAL A 185 7.13 -12.75 4.88
C VAL A 185 5.78 -13.04 4.24
N ASN A 186 5.17 -12.06 3.59
CA ASN A 186 3.83 -12.17 3.02
C ASN A 186 3.80 -13.05 1.76
N THR A 187 4.11 -14.36 1.93
CA THR A 187 4.26 -15.31 0.83
C THR A 187 3.15 -16.36 0.73
N GLY A 188 2.19 -16.36 1.67
CA GLY A 188 1.17 -17.41 1.81
C GLY A 188 -0.22 -16.98 1.36
N GLY A 189 -0.49 -16.88 0.06
CA GLY A 189 -1.82 -16.53 -0.46
C GLY A 189 -1.75 -15.50 -1.58
N LEU A 190 -2.75 -14.62 -1.72
CA LEU A 190 -2.63 -13.44 -2.58
C LEU A 190 -1.72 -12.44 -1.85
N PRO A 191 -0.49 -12.18 -2.34
CA PRO A 191 0.43 -11.31 -1.62
C PRO A 191 -0.14 -9.90 -1.52
N LEU A 192 0.07 -9.25 -0.37
CA LEU A 192 -0.24 -7.84 -0.21
C LEU A 192 0.64 -7.03 -1.17
N ASN A 193 0.05 -6.02 -1.81
CA ASN A 193 0.86 -5.05 -2.55
C ASN A 193 1.54 -4.06 -1.58
N PHE A 194 2.46 -3.25 -2.11
CA PHE A 194 3.21 -2.31 -1.30
C PHE A 194 2.33 -1.28 -0.59
N GLN A 195 1.22 -0.87 -1.20
CA GLN A 195 0.32 0.10 -0.57
C GLN A 195 -0.55 -0.52 0.53
N GLU A 196 -0.97 -1.77 0.36
CA GLU A 196 -1.66 -2.50 1.42
C GLU A 196 -0.75 -2.67 2.66
N ILE A 197 0.55 -2.91 2.45
CA ILE A 197 1.55 -2.95 3.54
C ILE A 197 1.66 -1.58 4.21
N ARG A 198 1.76 -0.49 3.44
CA ARG A 198 1.81 0.88 3.97
C ARG A 198 0.58 1.23 4.78
N ASN A 199 -0.59 0.79 4.31
CA ASN A 199 -1.85 1.01 5.03
C ASN A 199 -1.87 0.32 6.40
N ILE A 200 -1.28 -0.87 6.52
CA ILE A 200 -1.12 -1.56 7.82
C ILE A 200 -0.21 -0.76 8.76
N MET A 201 0.86 -0.17 8.23
CA MET A 201 1.85 0.60 9.00
C MET A 201 1.40 2.05 9.31
N ALA A 202 0.35 2.51 8.64
CA ALA A 202 -0.23 3.83 8.84
C ALA A 202 -1.11 3.88 10.08
N GLU A 203 -1.03 4.96 10.86
CA GLU A 203 -1.97 5.24 11.94
C GLU A 203 -3.38 5.52 11.41
N PRO A 204 -4.46 5.36 12.22
CA PRO A 204 -5.83 5.60 11.80
C PRO A 204 -6.05 6.95 11.12
N LYS A 205 -5.45 8.03 11.66
CA LYS A 205 -5.52 9.39 11.11
C LYS A 205 -4.93 9.47 9.70
N VAL A 206 -3.84 8.74 9.43
CA VAL A 206 -3.15 8.74 8.13
C VAL A 206 -3.94 7.91 7.10
N ARG A 207 -4.50 6.76 7.51
CA ARG A 207 -5.41 5.99 6.66
C ARG A 207 -6.62 6.82 6.24
N THR A 208 -7.23 7.52 7.21
CA THR A 208 -8.34 8.43 6.95
C THR A 208 -7.94 9.53 5.97
N LEU A 209 -6.75 10.13 6.11
CA LEU A 209 -6.24 11.13 5.18
C LEU A 209 -6.15 10.59 3.75
N LEU A 210 -5.45 9.46 3.55
CA LEU A 210 -5.23 8.88 2.21
C LEU A 210 -6.56 8.44 1.57
N HIS A 211 -7.47 7.88 2.34
CA HIS A 211 -8.80 7.52 1.87
C HIS A 211 -9.60 8.77 1.44
N ARG A 212 -9.64 9.82 2.27
CA ARG A 212 -10.28 11.10 1.93
C ARG A 212 -9.68 11.74 0.67
N MET A 213 -8.34 11.69 0.51
CA MET A 213 -7.67 12.19 -0.70
C MET A 213 -8.11 11.41 -1.94
N ALA A 214 -8.20 10.09 -1.86
CA ALA A 214 -8.61 9.23 -2.96
C ALA A 214 -10.10 9.40 -3.34
N GLU A 215 -10.96 9.81 -2.40
CA GLU A 215 -12.41 9.91 -2.60
C GLU A 215 -12.92 11.35 -2.77
N CYS A 216 -12.10 12.37 -2.53
CA CYS A 216 -12.59 13.74 -2.69
C CYS A 216 -12.98 14.06 -4.15
N GLU A 217 -13.99 14.90 -4.30
CA GLU A 217 -14.57 15.25 -5.60
C GLU A 217 -13.52 15.85 -6.54
N GLU A 218 -12.61 16.66 -6.02
CA GLU A 218 -11.57 17.34 -6.80
C GLU A 218 -10.59 16.31 -7.42
N PHE A 219 -10.19 15.28 -6.68
CA PHE A 219 -9.36 14.19 -7.21
C PHE A 219 -10.13 13.37 -8.25
N GLN A 220 -11.39 13.05 -7.98
CA GLN A 220 -12.23 12.32 -8.91
C GLN A 220 -12.44 13.09 -10.21
N CYS A 221 -12.71 14.40 -10.14
CA CYS A 221 -12.80 15.28 -11.30
C CYS A 221 -11.48 15.34 -12.07
N ALA A 222 -10.35 15.58 -11.38
CA ALA A 222 -9.03 15.66 -12.00
C ALA A 222 -8.62 14.34 -12.67
N THR A 223 -9.05 13.21 -12.14
CA THR A 223 -8.82 11.88 -12.74
C THR A 223 -9.97 11.41 -13.65
N ARG A 224 -10.96 12.28 -13.92
CA ARG A 224 -12.12 12.01 -14.80
C ARG A 224 -12.95 10.81 -14.34
N PHE A 225 -13.05 10.60 -13.03
CA PHE A 225 -13.72 9.44 -12.42
C PHE A 225 -13.21 8.09 -12.97
N SER A 226 -12.00 8.07 -13.55
CA SER A 226 -11.41 6.85 -14.12
C SER A 226 -10.65 6.00 -13.11
N VAL A 227 -10.20 6.59 -12.01
CA VAL A 227 -9.43 5.89 -10.96
C VAL A 227 -10.38 5.28 -9.94
N LYS A 228 -10.20 3.98 -9.70
CA LYS A 228 -10.90 3.25 -8.64
C LYS A 228 -9.89 2.80 -7.61
N ASP A 229 -10.26 2.83 -6.33
CA ASP A 229 -9.35 2.44 -5.25
C ASP A 229 -9.25 0.92 -5.07
N VAL A 230 -9.14 0.19 -6.18
CA VAL A 230 -8.90 -1.25 -6.16
C VAL A 230 -7.49 -1.50 -5.63
N ARG A 231 -7.39 -2.31 -4.57
CA ARG A 231 -6.13 -2.58 -3.86
C ARG A 231 -5.37 -1.32 -3.46
N MET A 232 -6.11 -0.29 -3.05
CA MET A 232 -5.57 1.01 -2.62
C MET A 232 -4.75 1.75 -3.68
N GLY A 233 -5.04 1.52 -4.97
CA GLY A 233 -4.29 2.14 -6.07
C GLY A 233 -4.45 3.65 -6.13
N ALA A 234 -5.64 4.18 -5.82
CA ALA A 234 -5.86 5.63 -5.70
C ALA A 234 -5.10 6.23 -4.52
N GLN A 235 -5.10 5.54 -3.37
CA GLN A 235 -4.35 5.95 -2.19
C GLN A 235 -2.83 5.90 -2.44
N GLU A 236 -2.33 4.92 -3.21
CA GLU A 236 -0.93 4.87 -3.64
C GLU A 236 -0.55 6.11 -4.46
N LEU A 237 -1.42 6.51 -5.40
CA LEU A 237 -1.19 7.70 -6.24
C LEU A 237 -1.10 8.98 -5.40
N CYS A 238 -2.00 9.14 -4.42
CA CYS A 238 -1.97 10.25 -3.47
C CYS A 238 -0.70 10.25 -2.61
N LEU A 239 -0.31 9.09 -2.08
CA LEU A 239 0.90 8.96 -1.28
C LEU A 239 2.18 9.22 -2.09
N ARG A 240 2.22 8.76 -3.35
CA ARG A 240 3.32 9.05 -4.28
C ARG A 240 3.52 10.56 -4.48
N TYR A 241 2.43 11.30 -4.67
CA TYR A 241 2.48 12.76 -4.74
C TYR A 241 3.08 13.35 -3.47
N LEU A 242 2.58 12.99 -2.29
CA LEU A 242 3.11 13.51 -1.01
C LEU A 242 4.59 13.16 -0.82
N ALA A 243 5.00 11.93 -1.12
CA ALA A 243 6.38 11.49 -0.96
C ALA A 243 7.35 12.31 -1.84
N ILE A 244 6.97 12.58 -3.08
CA ILE A 244 7.79 13.37 -3.99
C ILE A 244 7.75 14.85 -3.60
N LEU A 245 6.57 15.40 -3.26
CA LEU A 245 6.43 16.79 -2.82
C LEU A 245 7.33 17.13 -1.63
N PHE A 246 7.39 16.26 -0.62
CA PHE A 246 8.19 16.50 0.58
C PHE A 246 9.69 16.27 0.40
N ALA A 247 10.09 15.47 -0.57
CA ALA A 247 11.48 15.15 -0.82
C ALA A 247 12.13 16.06 -1.87
N TYR A 248 11.34 16.63 -2.77
CA TYR A 248 11.81 17.49 -3.85
C TYR A 248 12.04 18.93 -3.36
N ASP A 249 13.25 19.43 -3.54
CA ASP A 249 13.57 20.83 -3.29
C ASP A 249 13.27 21.66 -4.55
N TRP A 250 12.27 22.52 -4.44
CA TRP A 250 11.82 23.36 -5.55
C TRP A 250 12.88 24.37 -6.02
N ASN A 251 13.70 24.88 -5.11
CA ASN A 251 14.72 25.88 -5.41
C ASN A 251 15.97 25.25 -6.04
N GLU A 252 16.44 24.14 -5.45
CA GLU A 252 17.59 23.39 -5.95
C GLU A 252 17.25 22.54 -7.18
N ARG A 253 15.96 22.33 -7.44
CA ARG A 253 15.43 21.50 -8.55
C ARG A 253 15.91 20.06 -8.51
N ASP A 254 16.05 19.53 -7.31
CA ASP A 254 16.54 18.20 -7.05
C ASP A 254 15.97 17.64 -5.75
N PHE A 255 16.28 16.39 -5.47
CA PHE A 255 15.93 15.75 -4.20
C PHE A 255 17.00 16.00 -3.14
N ASN A 256 16.60 16.44 -1.96
CA ASN A 256 17.51 16.54 -0.79
C ASN A 256 18.17 15.18 -0.47
N GLN A 257 17.38 14.10 -0.49
CA GLN A 257 17.86 12.73 -0.35
C GLN A 257 16.96 11.81 -1.19
N TYR A 258 17.50 11.22 -2.24
CA TYR A 258 16.80 10.21 -3.03
C TYR A 258 17.30 8.81 -2.64
N ARG A 259 16.40 7.97 -2.11
CA ARG A 259 16.69 6.58 -1.70
C ARG A 259 15.84 5.55 -2.44
N GLY A 260 15.29 5.95 -3.58
CA GLY A 260 14.30 5.15 -4.30
C GLY A 260 12.85 5.48 -3.90
N LEU A 261 11.98 5.51 -4.89
CA LEU A 261 10.59 5.96 -4.70
C LEU A 261 9.83 5.13 -3.66
N LEU A 262 9.98 3.81 -3.69
CA LEU A 262 9.29 2.94 -2.74
C LEU A 262 9.68 3.26 -1.29
N LYS A 263 10.99 3.45 -1.02
CA LYS A 263 11.49 3.83 0.29
C LYS A 263 11.05 5.23 0.70
N MET A 264 10.96 6.17 -0.25
CA MET A 264 10.44 7.50 0.01
C MET A 264 8.95 7.46 0.41
N MET A 265 8.16 6.63 -0.25
CA MET A 265 6.75 6.43 0.13
C MET A 265 6.59 5.78 1.50
N ASP A 266 7.45 4.81 1.85
CA ASP A 266 7.46 4.21 3.20
C ASP A 266 7.85 5.25 4.26
N GLN A 267 8.88 6.05 3.98
CA GLN A 267 9.30 7.14 4.88
C GLN A 267 8.20 8.19 5.02
N MET A 268 7.44 8.45 3.96
CA MET A 268 6.32 9.39 4.02
C MET A 268 5.21 8.91 4.97
N ILE A 269 4.90 7.62 5.01
CA ILE A 269 3.97 7.07 6.02
C ILE A 269 4.47 7.34 7.44
N ILE A 270 5.77 7.12 7.69
CA ILE A 270 6.38 7.38 9.00
C ILE A 270 6.25 8.87 9.37
N ASN A 271 6.53 9.75 8.43
CA ASN A 271 6.43 11.20 8.63
C ASN A 271 4.98 11.62 8.91
N LEU A 272 4.02 11.11 8.14
CA LEU A 272 2.59 11.38 8.33
C LEU A 272 2.09 10.90 9.69
N ASN A 273 2.53 9.73 10.16
CA ASN A 273 2.18 9.22 11.49
C ASN A 273 2.59 10.19 12.61
N MET A 274 3.72 10.89 12.46
CA MET A 274 4.20 11.88 13.43
C MET A 274 3.50 13.24 13.36
N MET A 275 2.75 13.53 12.28
CA MET A 275 2.06 14.80 12.11
C MET A 275 0.83 14.92 13.00
N SER A 276 0.50 16.15 13.40
CA SER A 276 -0.77 16.46 14.07
C SER A 276 -1.94 16.37 13.08
N GLU A 277 -3.15 16.10 13.59
CA GLU A 277 -4.37 16.07 12.76
C GLU A 277 -4.59 17.40 12.01
N GLU A 278 -4.26 18.53 12.64
CA GLU A 278 -4.34 19.84 12.02
C GLU A 278 -3.38 19.99 10.82
N SER A 279 -2.19 19.43 10.92
CA SER A 279 -1.22 19.42 9.81
C SER A 279 -1.69 18.51 8.68
N LEU A 280 -2.26 17.35 8.99
CA LEU A 280 -2.86 16.44 8.02
C LEU A 280 -4.07 17.10 7.32
N GLU A 281 -4.90 17.85 8.05
CA GLU A 281 -6.00 18.57 7.45
C GLU A 281 -5.52 19.67 6.49
N ARG A 282 -4.46 20.41 6.83
CA ARG A 282 -3.84 21.38 5.91
C ARG A 282 -3.35 20.72 4.62
N LEU A 283 -2.69 19.54 4.74
CA LEU A 283 -2.26 18.76 3.57
C LEU A 283 -3.45 18.34 2.70
N PHE A 284 -4.53 17.92 3.32
CA PHE A 284 -5.75 17.56 2.60
C PHE A 284 -6.34 18.75 1.83
N GLN A 285 -6.44 19.91 2.46
CA GLN A 285 -6.97 21.12 1.79
C GLN A 285 -6.05 21.60 0.65
N THR A 286 -4.72 21.55 0.84
CA THR A 286 -3.76 21.84 -0.23
C THR A 286 -3.95 20.88 -1.40
N PHE A 287 -4.05 19.58 -1.13
CA PHE A 287 -4.27 18.58 -2.17
C PHE A 287 -5.57 18.83 -2.96
N ARG A 288 -6.68 19.13 -2.27
CA ARG A 288 -7.95 19.46 -2.93
C ARG A 288 -7.81 20.65 -3.88
N GLY A 289 -7.18 21.71 -3.41
CA GLY A 289 -6.92 22.90 -4.24
C GLY A 289 -6.13 22.55 -5.50
N VAL A 290 -5.02 21.83 -5.33
CA VAL A 290 -4.17 21.38 -6.46
C VAL A 290 -4.93 20.48 -7.43
N MET A 291 -5.77 19.57 -6.94
CA MET A 291 -6.58 18.71 -7.83
C MET A 291 -7.63 19.50 -8.60
N ALA A 292 -8.27 20.49 -7.98
CA ALA A 292 -9.18 21.40 -8.66
C ALA A 292 -8.47 22.20 -9.77
N ASP A 293 -7.27 22.72 -9.49
CA ASP A 293 -6.46 23.44 -10.45
C ASP A 293 -5.98 22.55 -11.59
N CYS A 294 -5.56 21.32 -11.29
CA CYS A 294 -5.23 20.32 -12.31
C CYS A 294 -6.43 20.04 -13.24
N HIS A 295 -7.63 19.90 -12.69
CA HIS A 295 -8.83 19.69 -13.49
C HIS A 295 -9.11 20.88 -14.40
N GLU A 296 -9.06 22.08 -13.88
CA GLU A 296 -9.27 23.32 -14.65
C GLU A 296 -8.25 23.48 -15.79
N VAL A 297 -6.97 23.27 -15.50
CA VAL A 297 -5.88 23.43 -16.45
C VAL A 297 -5.85 22.33 -17.51
N LEU A 298 -5.96 21.07 -17.10
CA LEU A 298 -5.76 19.93 -18.02
C LEU A 298 -7.06 19.43 -18.66
N GLY A 299 -8.20 19.53 -17.98
CA GLY A 299 -9.49 19.09 -18.46
C GLY A 299 -9.49 17.60 -18.86
N GLU A 300 -9.96 17.31 -20.08
CA GLU A 300 -10.03 15.95 -20.60
C GLU A 300 -8.65 15.28 -20.85
N TYR A 301 -7.57 16.06 -20.85
CA TYR A 301 -6.19 15.57 -21.04
C TYR A 301 -5.48 15.25 -19.72
N SER A 302 -6.20 15.29 -18.60
CA SER A 302 -5.62 15.11 -17.27
C SER A 302 -4.82 13.81 -17.17
N PHE A 303 -3.53 13.96 -16.92
CA PHE A 303 -2.58 12.91 -16.54
C PHE A 303 -2.50 11.71 -17.49
N CYS A 304 -2.97 11.84 -18.74
CA CYS A 304 -2.95 10.75 -19.71
C CYS A 304 -1.98 11.02 -20.84
N LYS A 305 -1.39 9.95 -21.35
CA LYS A 305 -0.62 9.99 -22.60
C LYS A 305 -1.57 10.15 -23.80
N VAL A 306 -1.06 10.68 -24.90
CA VAL A 306 -1.83 10.81 -26.13
C VAL A 306 -2.35 9.42 -26.58
N GLY A 307 -3.65 9.34 -26.80
CA GLY A 307 -4.31 8.08 -27.22
C GLY A 307 -4.53 7.04 -26.10
N ASN A 308 -4.27 7.39 -24.84
CA ASN A 308 -4.51 6.54 -23.69
C ASN A 308 -5.49 7.21 -22.72
N ASN A 309 -6.38 6.40 -22.13
CA ASN A 309 -7.37 6.88 -21.15
C ASN A 309 -7.00 6.54 -19.70
N LYS A 310 -5.92 5.81 -19.47
CA LYS A 310 -5.44 5.47 -18.12
C LYS A 310 -4.57 6.59 -17.56
N ILE A 311 -4.69 6.83 -16.26
CA ILE A 311 -3.88 7.80 -15.54
C ILE A 311 -2.43 7.31 -15.47
N ASN A 312 -1.52 8.13 -15.95
CA ASN A 312 -0.08 7.90 -15.83
C ASN A 312 0.44 8.48 -14.51
N LYS A 313 1.04 7.65 -13.68
CA LYS A 313 1.51 8.02 -12.32
C LYS A 313 2.54 9.15 -12.35
N ALA A 314 3.44 9.15 -13.33
CA ALA A 314 4.47 10.18 -13.44
C ALA A 314 3.87 11.54 -13.84
N LEU A 315 2.94 11.57 -14.80
CA LEU A 315 2.23 12.79 -15.19
C LEU A 315 1.40 13.35 -14.05
N PHE A 316 0.63 12.50 -13.35
CA PHE A 316 -0.13 12.91 -12.17
C PHE A 316 0.77 13.59 -11.15
N THR A 317 1.87 12.93 -10.78
CA THR A 317 2.77 13.41 -9.75
C THR A 317 3.46 14.71 -10.18
N SER A 318 3.97 14.78 -11.41
CA SER A 318 4.69 15.97 -11.90
C SER A 318 3.80 17.20 -11.96
N TRP A 319 2.58 17.07 -12.49
CA TRP A 319 1.62 18.16 -12.51
C TRP A 319 1.22 18.61 -11.11
N ALA A 320 0.89 17.67 -10.22
CA ALA A 320 0.49 17.97 -8.85
C ALA A 320 1.64 18.68 -8.08
N VAL A 321 2.89 18.21 -8.23
CA VAL A 321 4.05 18.83 -7.57
C VAL A 321 4.32 20.22 -8.11
N VAL A 322 4.25 20.43 -9.42
CA VAL A 322 4.47 21.76 -10.04
C VAL A 322 3.40 22.73 -9.58
N LEU A 323 2.12 22.37 -9.64
CA LEU A 323 1.04 23.25 -9.21
C LEU A 323 1.01 23.51 -7.69
N THR A 324 1.58 22.63 -6.88
CA THR A 324 1.72 22.88 -5.44
C THR A 324 2.77 23.95 -5.14
N ASN A 325 3.86 23.99 -5.93
CA ASN A 325 5.01 24.85 -5.63
C ASN A 325 5.07 26.13 -6.46
N ALA A 326 4.41 26.17 -7.61
CA ALA A 326 4.40 27.34 -8.46
C ALA A 326 3.50 28.45 -7.92
N GLU A 327 3.94 29.69 -8.03
CA GLU A 327 3.07 30.84 -7.81
C GLU A 327 2.28 31.13 -9.09
N TYR A 328 0.96 31.31 -8.98
CA TYR A 328 0.11 31.62 -10.13
C TYR A 328 -1.21 32.30 -9.74
N ASP A 329 -1.79 32.98 -10.72
CA ASP A 329 -3.13 33.52 -10.65
C ASP A 329 -4.05 32.70 -11.57
N MET A 330 -5.08 32.06 -10.98
CA MET A 330 -6.01 31.20 -11.73
C MET A 330 -6.82 31.96 -12.79
N ASP A 331 -7.12 33.24 -12.59
CA ASP A 331 -7.87 34.03 -13.57
C ASP A 331 -7.04 34.29 -14.82
N ILE A 332 -5.72 34.39 -14.64
CA ILE A 332 -4.75 34.50 -15.74
C ILE A 332 -4.63 33.18 -16.46
N LEU A 333 -4.50 32.08 -15.71
CA LEU A 333 -4.37 30.74 -16.28
C LEU A 333 -5.58 30.32 -17.09
N LYS A 334 -6.80 30.59 -16.61
CA LYS A 334 -8.04 30.30 -17.34
C LYS A 334 -8.05 30.88 -18.74
N LYS A 335 -7.44 32.04 -18.95
CA LYS A 335 -7.34 32.64 -20.27
C LYS A 335 -6.37 31.93 -21.21
N ARG A 336 -5.45 31.11 -20.68
CA ARG A 336 -4.38 30.41 -21.41
C ARG A 336 -4.47 28.88 -21.39
N VAL A 337 -5.51 28.33 -20.85
CA VAL A 337 -5.71 26.89 -20.73
C VAL A 337 -5.48 26.15 -22.06
N ASN A 338 -5.99 26.70 -23.16
CA ASN A 338 -5.82 26.06 -24.46
C ASN A 338 -4.33 26.08 -24.92
N GLU A 339 -3.59 27.15 -24.68
CA GLU A 339 -2.15 27.20 -24.98
C GLU A 339 -1.36 26.22 -24.16
N ILE A 340 -1.69 26.08 -22.86
CA ILE A 340 -1.08 25.09 -21.96
C ILE A 340 -1.35 23.67 -22.48
N ARG A 341 -2.59 23.36 -22.81
CA ARG A 341 -3.01 22.03 -23.31
C ARG A 341 -2.31 21.69 -24.63
N ASP A 342 -2.21 22.64 -25.55
CA ASP A 342 -1.54 22.42 -26.83
C ASP A 342 -0.04 22.19 -26.66
N LEU A 343 0.64 22.96 -25.80
CA LEU A 343 2.06 22.77 -25.48
C LEU A 343 2.29 21.44 -24.76
N TYR A 344 1.40 21.07 -23.83
CA TYR A 344 1.48 19.80 -23.13
C TYR A 344 1.35 18.61 -24.09
N ARG A 345 0.37 18.64 -24.99
CA ARG A 345 0.21 17.60 -26.04
C ARG A 345 1.42 17.53 -26.95
N LYS A 346 2.00 18.68 -27.30
CA LYS A 346 3.24 18.74 -28.08
C LYS A 346 4.42 18.09 -27.35
N CYS A 347 4.62 18.39 -26.07
CA CYS A 347 5.65 17.73 -25.26
C CYS A 347 5.44 16.20 -25.21
N LEU A 348 4.21 15.73 -25.03
CA LEU A 348 3.90 14.31 -25.00
C LEU A 348 4.16 13.58 -26.33
N SER A 349 4.11 14.29 -27.46
CA SER A 349 4.27 13.69 -28.80
C SER A 349 5.67 13.86 -29.39
N GLU A 350 6.39 14.92 -29.06
CA GLU A 350 7.65 15.30 -29.71
C GLU A 350 8.88 15.11 -28.81
N ASP A 351 8.73 15.23 -27.48
CA ASP A 351 9.85 15.06 -26.55
C ASP A 351 10.07 13.59 -26.20
N VAL A 352 11.03 12.98 -26.86
CA VAL A 352 11.38 11.55 -26.69
C VAL A 352 11.92 11.25 -25.29
N GLU A 353 12.70 12.17 -24.70
CA GLU A 353 13.26 11.97 -23.36
C GLU A 353 12.16 12.06 -22.29
N PHE A 354 11.28 13.04 -22.40
CA PHE A 354 10.11 13.14 -21.52
C PHE A 354 9.19 11.93 -21.65
N TYR A 355 8.86 11.52 -22.88
CA TYR A 355 8.01 10.35 -23.10
C TYR A 355 8.60 9.08 -22.48
N ARG A 356 9.92 8.89 -22.61
CA ARG A 356 10.62 7.77 -21.96
C ARG A 356 10.55 7.88 -20.43
N ALA A 357 10.77 9.06 -19.87
CA ALA A 357 10.76 9.29 -18.44
C ALA A 357 9.38 8.96 -17.79
N ILE A 358 8.29 9.18 -18.52
CA ILE A 358 6.92 8.89 -18.03
C ILE A 358 6.43 7.46 -18.37
N THR A 359 7.23 6.65 -19.11
CA THR A 359 6.81 5.31 -19.54
C THR A 359 7.65 4.18 -18.99
N SER A 360 8.93 4.41 -18.73
CA SER A 360 9.87 3.36 -18.31
C SER A 360 10.64 3.80 -17.08
N SER A 361 10.73 2.91 -16.07
CA SER A 361 11.45 3.16 -14.80
C SER A 361 11.07 4.52 -14.19
N THR A 362 9.76 4.78 -14.13
CA THR A 362 9.20 6.08 -13.72
C THR A 362 9.50 6.46 -12.28
N GLY A 363 9.95 5.48 -11.48
CA GLY A 363 10.37 5.65 -10.09
C GLY A 363 11.84 6.05 -9.92
N THR A 364 12.65 6.15 -10.97
CA THR A 364 14.06 6.55 -10.83
C THR A 364 14.21 8.06 -10.64
N ARG A 365 15.22 8.48 -9.84
CA ARG A 365 15.52 9.91 -9.61
C ARG A 365 15.57 10.69 -10.91
N LYS A 366 16.33 10.21 -11.90
CA LYS A 366 16.48 10.86 -13.19
C LYS A 366 15.13 11.11 -13.87
N ASN A 367 14.27 10.11 -13.96
CA ASN A 367 13.02 10.21 -14.70
C ASN A 367 11.98 11.08 -13.97
N ILE A 368 11.95 11.06 -12.63
CA ILE A 368 11.11 11.97 -11.86
C ILE A 368 11.56 13.42 -12.08
N LEU A 369 12.87 13.70 -12.02
CA LEU A 369 13.39 15.05 -12.25
C LEU A 369 13.09 15.54 -13.67
N ILE A 370 13.29 14.72 -14.70
CA ILE A 370 12.94 15.06 -16.09
C ILE A 370 11.44 15.38 -16.19
N SER A 371 10.59 14.57 -15.60
CA SER A 371 9.14 14.75 -15.67
C SER A 371 8.69 16.06 -15.02
N ILE A 372 9.21 16.38 -13.83
CA ILE A 372 8.89 17.62 -13.13
C ILE A 372 9.43 18.82 -13.90
N GLU A 373 10.68 18.76 -14.37
CA GLU A 373 11.35 19.86 -15.07
C GLU A 373 10.66 20.22 -16.40
N VAL A 374 10.21 19.24 -17.18
CA VAL A 374 9.49 19.50 -18.43
C VAL A 374 8.15 20.19 -18.14
N ILE A 375 7.38 19.70 -17.16
CA ILE A 375 6.10 20.32 -16.79
C ILE A 375 6.34 21.74 -16.24
N ARG A 376 7.37 21.94 -15.41
CA ARG A 376 7.72 23.23 -14.86
C ARG A 376 8.09 24.23 -15.96
N LYS A 377 8.94 23.85 -16.93
CA LYS A 377 9.30 24.72 -18.08
C LYS A 377 8.10 25.06 -18.94
N LEU A 378 7.20 24.09 -19.15
CA LEU A 378 5.94 24.32 -19.85
C LEU A 378 5.11 25.36 -19.12
N TRP A 379 5.00 25.22 -17.81
CA TRP A 379 4.29 26.12 -16.93
C TRP A 379 4.87 27.53 -16.95
N GLU A 380 6.18 27.70 -16.71
CA GLU A 380 6.90 28.96 -16.75
C GLU A 380 6.72 29.66 -18.12
N LYS A 381 6.87 28.93 -19.22
CA LYS A 381 6.68 29.46 -20.57
C LYS A 381 5.29 30.04 -20.83
N CYS A 382 4.27 29.48 -20.21
CA CYS A 382 2.90 29.95 -20.33
C CYS A 382 2.59 31.09 -19.38
N TYR A 383 3.25 31.14 -18.21
CA TYR A 383 2.99 32.13 -17.17
C TYR A 383 3.85 33.39 -17.33
N ASP A 384 5.16 33.27 -17.59
CA ASP A 384 6.12 34.40 -17.68
C ASP A 384 5.94 35.34 -18.91
N LYS A 385 5.14 34.96 -19.89
CA LYS A 385 4.80 35.84 -21.02
C LYS A 385 3.84 36.97 -20.63
N ILE A 386 3.57 37.14 -19.35
CA ILE A 386 2.56 38.09 -18.81
C ILE A 386 3.24 39.28 -18.13
N ASN A 387 4.50 39.17 -17.75
CA ASN A 387 5.38 40.24 -17.27
C ASN A 387 6.32 40.69 -18.41
#